data_0437b99e3eafddda131949827b4ad1de
#
_entry.id   0437b99e3eafddda131949827b4ad1de
#
_cell.length_a   1.000
_cell.length_b   1.000
_cell.length_c   1.000
_cell.angle_alpha   90.00
_cell.angle_beta   90.00
_cell.angle_gamma   90.00
#
_symmetry.space_group_name_H-M   'P 1'
#
loop_
_entity.id
_entity.type
_entity.pdbx_description
1 polymer ?
#
loop_
_entity_poly.entity_id
_entity_poly.type
_entity_poly.pdbx_seq_one_letter_code
_entity_poly.pdbx_strand_id
1 'polypeptide(L)'
;MAALREPIVSVMGHVDHGKTTLLDRISGSVRASQEAGGITQHIGAIEVPGEVVRRLCEGVLRSEQMHVPGLLFIDTPGHRSFETMRRRGGALADLAILVVDVREGLMPQTRESIQILRHEKTPFVIALTKIDLLAGWRKPTGRVPLLDQIAKGGPEFGRTLDQHLYEVAQQLDQIGFSTERYDRVSDFTRNVGIVPISAKSGAGIPELLALLVGLSQRFLGEELVLVEEGGEGTVLERSDQKGVGPVGDVIVYRGRIAVGDEIVVTGRDEPFTTRIRGIYRPAVSRTGKTPKVPKLDSLSSVEAAAGVYLAATGIEGALPGGLLKVVRTPEEAAQVRSDLARESHPVAEIAESGVAIAADTLGGLEALAFECREAKIPIHEASVGPIGRPTVIRVATVKEPTHRAVLAFNVPVLPDAQPEGEAGPVRIFRSEVMYRVIEEYGKWREERQRALQVQRRLELVHPAKLQILPGNVFRASKPAIVGVRVIGGTLRAGVRLMRLDGTEIGMLRSLQREGTSVAQAEEGSELAAAIEGAIVGRNVQEGDLLLVAVPESAARILRKQPLTPAETAILEEVVRIHRPESPFWGQ
;
A
#
# COMPACT_ATOMS: atom_id res chain seq x y z
N MET A 1 33.05 29.90 -9.22
CA MET A 1 31.98 29.20 -8.53
C MET A 1 31.90 27.80 -9.14
N ALA A 2 31.71 26.76 -8.35
CA ALA A 2 31.51 25.43 -8.89
C ALA A 2 30.23 25.42 -9.75
N ALA A 3 30.21 24.65 -10.84
CA ALA A 3 29.03 24.50 -11.67
C ALA A 3 27.95 23.78 -10.86
N LEU A 4 26.71 24.26 -10.95
CA LEU A 4 25.56 23.66 -10.28
C LEU A 4 24.78 22.83 -11.29
N ARG A 5 24.26 21.66 -10.86
CA ARG A 5 23.26 20.90 -11.59
C ARG A 5 21.86 21.50 -11.41
N GLU A 6 20.94 21.08 -12.22
CA GLU A 6 19.52 21.43 -12.03
C GLU A 6 18.97 20.80 -10.75
N PRO A 7 18.24 21.56 -9.93
CA PRO A 7 17.43 20.96 -8.85
C PRO A 7 16.34 20.06 -9.41
N ILE A 8 16.20 18.89 -8.81
CA ILE A 8 15.14 17.93 -9.12
C ILE A 8 13.93 18.24 -8.26
N VAL A 9 12.81 18.56 -8.92
CA VAL A 9 11.56 18.96 -8.24
C VAL A 9 10.47 17.93 -8.51
N SER A 10 9.96 17.33 -7.45
CA SER A 10 8.82 16.44 -7.57
C SER A 10 7.49 17.17 -7.49
N VAL A 11 6.48 16.69 -8.22
CA VAL A 11 5.12 17.22 -8.16
C VAL A 11 4.18 16.16 -7.61
N MET A 12 3.66 16.39 -6.41
CA MET A 12 2.86 15.45 -5.64
C MET A 12 1.47 16.02 -5.33
N GLY A 13 0.51 15.16 -5.01
CA GLY A 13 -0.84 15.58 -4.64
C GLY A 13 -1.92 14.67 -5.21
N HIS A 14 -3.18 14.91 -4.88
CA HIS A 14 -4.31 14.07 -5.29
C HIS A 14 -4.52 14.05 -6.81
N VAL A 15 -5.16 12.99 -7.32
CA VAL A 15 -5.66 12.94 -8.70
C VAL A 15 -6.60 14.15 -8.90
N ASP A 16 -6.60 14.74 -10.10
CA ASP A 16 -7.41 15.90 -10.48
C ASP A 16 -7.11 17.23 -9.76
N HIS A 17 -6.14 17.30 -8.84
CA HIS A 17 -5.71 18.56 -8.24
C HIS A 17 -4.90 19.46 -9.19
N GLY A 18 -4.63 19.00 -10.42
CA GLY A 18 -4.06 19.83 -11.50
C GLY A 18 -2.54 19.74 -11.64
N LYS A 19 -1.90 18.65 -11.21
CA LYS A 19 -0.46 18.37 -11.36
C LYS A 19 0.00 18.49 -12.81
N THR A 20 -0.62 17.71 -13.71
CA THR A 20 -0.29 17.71 -15.14
C THR A 20 -0.57 19.07 -15.78
N THR A 21 -1.67 19.73 -15.41
CA THR A 21 -1.98 21.08 -15.92
C THR A 21 -0.93 22.11 -15.49
N LEU A 22 -0.42 22.01 -14.27
CA LEU A 22 0.68 22.86 -13.77
C LEU A 22 1.96 22.62 -14.58
N LEU A 23 2.35 21.36 -14.77
CA LEU A 23 3.55 20.98 -15.52
C LEU A 23 3.45 21.38 -16.99
N ASP A 24 2.30 21.19 -17.62
CA ASP A 24 2.05 21.64 -19.00
C ASP A 24 2.18 23.15 -19.12
N ARG A 25 1.66 23.88 -18.15
CA ARG A 25 1.78 25.33 -18.16
C ARG A 25 3.24 25.80 -18.02
N ILE A 26 4.01 25.13 -17.15
CA ILE A 26 5.43 25.44 -16.95
C ILE A 26 6.25 25.09 -18.21
N SER A 27 6.09 23.89 -18.73
CA SER A 27 6.84 23.38 -19.88
C SER A 27 6.39 23.96 -21.22
N GLY A 28 5.18 24.53 -21.28
CA GLY A 28 4.56 24.97 -22.53
C GLY A 28 4.12 23.80 -23.42
N SER A 29 3.95 22.63 -22.86
CA SER A 29 3.42 21.43 -23.53
C SER A 29 1.89 21.33 -23.41
N VAL A 30 1.27 20.45 -24.18
CA VAL A 30 -0.21 20.25 -24.19
C VAL A 30 -0.54 18.84 -23.67
N ARG A 31 0.22 18.36 -22.70
CA ARG A 31 0.09 16.98 -22.18
C ARG A 31 -1.31 16.67 -21.64
N ALA A 32 -1.86 17.54 -20.81
CA ALA A 32 -3.14 17.30 -20.16
C ALA A 32 -4.31 17.13 -21.15
N SER A 33 -4.21 17.72 -22.35
CA SER A 33 -5.24 17.59 -23.39
C SER A 33 -5.15 16.29 -24.19
N GLN A 34 -4.03 15.57 -24.08
CA GLN A 34 -3.78 14.33 -24.83
C GLN A 34 -3.95 13.07 -24.00
N GLU A 35 -3.94 13.18 -22.68
CA GLU A 35 -4.16 12.06 -21.77
C GLU A 35 -5.66 11.83 -21.51
N ALA A 36 -6.08 10.58 -21.54
CA ALA A 36 -7.47 10.22 -21.28
C ALA A 36 -7.86 10.61 -19.85
N GLY A 37 -8.80 11.55 -19.72
CA GLY A 37 -9.26 12.05 -18.42
C GLY A 37 -8.33 13.05 -17.73
N GLY A 38 -7.26 13.52 -18.39
CA GLY A 38 -6.28 14.45 -17.80
C GLY A 38 -5.42 13.86 -16.70
N ILE A 39 -5.36 12.53 -16.60
CA ILE A 39 -4.57 11.78 -15.62
C ILE A 39 -3.23 11.39 -16.25
N THR A 40 -2.13 11.64 -15.56
CA THR A 40 -0.80 11.21 -16.01
C THR A 40 -0.68 9.69 -15.86
N GLN A 41 -0.42 8.99 -16.96
CA GLN A 41 -0.32 7.52 -16.97
C GLN A 41 1.11 7.00 -16.81
N HIS A 42 2.12 7.84 -17.12
CA HIS A 42 3.53 7.48 -17.08
C HIS A 42 4.34 8.46 -16.25
N ILE A 43 5.39 7.97 -15.59
CA ILE A 43 6.34 8.81 -14.87
C ILE A 43 7.21 9.51 -15.90
N GLY A 44 7.09 10.84 -16.01
CA GLY A 44 7.88 11.66 -16.93
C GLY A 44 8.81 12.60 -16.19
N ALA A 45 9.99 12.81 -16.75
CA ALA A 45 10.88 13.89 -16.34
C ALA A 45 10.77 15.05 -17.34
N ILE A 46 10.55 16.26 -16.84
CA ILE A 46 10.40 17.48 -17.65
C ILE A 46 11.50 18.44 -17.26
N GLU A 47 12.46 18.63 -18.15
CA GLU A 47 13.50 19.64 -17.99
C GLU A 47 12.95 21.01 -18.40
N VAL A 48 13.11 22.00 -17.54
CA VAL A 48 12.74 23.39 -17.79
C VAL A 48 14.02 24.24 -17.74
N PRO A 49 14.61 24.57 -18.90
CA PRO A 49 15.85 25.35 -18.95
C PRO A 49 15.73 26.69 -18.26
N GLY A 50 16.82 27.16 -17.67
CA GLY A 50 16.86 28.41 -16.92
C GLY A 50 16.39 29.64 -17.70
N GLU A 51 16.55 29.66 -19.02
CA GLU A 51 16.00 30.73 -19.87
C GLU A 51 14.45 30.76 -19.83
N VAL A 52 13.83 29.57 -19.80
CA VAL A 52 12.36 29.46 -19.69
C VAL A 52 11.92 29.90 -18.30
N VAL A 53 12.62 29.47 -17.24
CA VAL A 53 12.35 29.89 -15.86
C VAL A 53 12.48 31.40 -15.73
N ARG A 54 13.59 32.00 -16.18
CA ARG A 54 13.80 33.45 -16.17
C ARG A 54 12.67 34.20 -16.89
N ARG A 55 12.28 33.73 -18.08
CA ARG A 55 11.18 34.31 -18.84
C ARG A 55 9.84 34.23 -18.11
N LEU A 56 9.56 33.12 -17.44
CA LEU A 56 8.31 32.95 -16.67
C LEU A 56 8.31 33.80 -15.41
N CYS A 57 9.44 33.96 -14.74
CA CYS A 57 9.59 34.74 -13.50
C CYS A 57 9.88 36.23 -13.72
N GLU A 58 9.82 36.72 -14.96
CA GLU A 58 10.03 38.12 -15.28
C GLU A 58 9.07 39.02 -14.47
N GLY A 59 9.62 40.00 -13.74
CA GLY A 59 8.85 40.87 -12.85
C GLY A 59 8.74 40.37 -11.39
N VAL A 60 9.07 39.11 -11.11
CA VAL A 60 9.09 38.53 -9.74
C VAL A 60 10.52 38.23 -9.29
N LEU A 61 11.33 37.64 -10.13
CA LEU A 61 12.72 37.30 -9.88
C LEU A 61 13.65 38.07 -10.80
N ARG A 62 14.69 38.72 -10.28
CA ARG A 62 15.73 39.34 -11.11
C ARG A 62 16.64 38.27 -11.69
N SER A 63 16.95 38.38 -12.99
CA SER A 63 17.76 37.37 -13.71
C SER A 63 19.13 37.12 -13.05
N GLU A 64 19.71 38.12 -12.39
CA GLU A 64 20.99 38.04 -11.67
C GLU A 64 20.92 37.23 -10.37
N GLN A 65 19.71 36.97 -9.87
CA GLN A 65 19.46 36.19 -8.65
C GLN A 65 19.30 34.69 -8.94
N MET A 66 19.29 34.29 -10.20
CA MET A 66 19.15 32.89 -10.60
C MET A 66 20.51 32.29 -10.99
N HIS A 67 21.06 31.44 -10.14
CA HIS A 67 22.34 30.75 -10.36
C HIS A 67 22.17 29.30 -10.79
N VAL A 68 21.00 28.71 -10.61
CA VAL A 68 20.71 27.35 -11.09
C VAL A 68 20.47 27.34 -12.60
N PRO A 69 20.96 26.29 -13.35
CA PRO A 69 20.88 26.24 -14.80
C PRO A 69 19.45 26.01 -15.32
N GLY A 70 18.59 25.43 -14.53
CA GLY A 70 17.22 25.11 -14.84
C GLY A 70 16.53 24.42 -13.66
N LEU A 71 15.41 23.74 -13.92
CA LEU A 71 14.69 22.89 -12.98
C LEU A 71 14.28 21.60 -13.70
N LEU A 72 14.55 20.45 -13.11
CA LEU A 72 14.05 19.17 -13.57
C LEU A 72 12.80 18.77 -12.76
N PHE A 73 11.65 18.80 -13.40
CA PHE A 73 10.41 18.32 -12.77
C PHE A 73 10.22 16.85 -13.05
N ILE A 74 9.82 16.12 -12.01
CA ILE A 74 9.38 14.73 -12.13
C ILE A 74 7.87 14.72 -11.93
N ASP A 75 7.15 14.34 -13.01
CA ASP A 75 5.72 14.10 -12.94
C ASP A 75 5.48 12.68 -12.43
N THR A 76 5.11 12.58 -11.17
CA THR A 76 4.81 11.29 -10.55
C THR A 76 3.30 11.06 -10.58
N PRO A 77 2.80 10.07 -11.33
CA PRO A 77 1.41 9.67 -11.20
C PRO A 77 1.20 9.09 -9.80
N GLY A 78 0.60 9.90 -8.92
CA GLY A 78 0.19 9.49 -7.58
C GLY A 78 1.23 8.70 -6.76
N HIS A 79 2.05 9.38 -5.98
CA HIS A 79 2.82 8.87 -4.80
C HIS A 79 3.93 7.82 -4.97
N ARG A 80 3.96 7.03 -6.02
CA ARG A 80 4.38 5.63 -6.04
C ARG A 80 5.85 5.40 -6.31
N SER A 81 6.47 6.29 -7.05
CA SER A 81 7.88 6.16 -7.43
C SER A 81 8.82 6.86 -6.44
N PHE A 82 8.27 7.70 -5.58
CA PHE A 82 9.05 8.58 -4.71
C PHE A 82 9.67 7.86 -3.51
N GLU A 83 8.94 6.97 -2.85
CA GLU A 83 9.46 6.18 -1.72
C GLU A 83 10.61 5.28 -2.15
N THR A 84 10.54 4.75 -3.37
CA THR A 84 11.55 3.90 -3.94
C THR A 84 12.88 4.59 -4.15
N MET A 85 12.83 5.83 -4.58
CA MET A 85 13.98 6.48 -5.19
C MET A 85 14.94 7.04 -4.16
N ARG A 86 14.51 7.18 -2.90
CA ARG A 86 15.32 7.84 -1.86
C ARG A 86 16.07 6.89 -0.94
N ARG A 87 15.56 5.71 -0.67
CA ARG A 87 16.17 4.79 0.31
C ARG A 87 17.52 4.20 -0.11
N ARG A 88 17.91 4.34 -1.40
CA ARG A 88 19.02 3.60 -1.97
C ARG A 88 20.21 4.43 -2.46
N GLY A 89 20.44 5.62 -2.00
CA GLY A 89 21.66 6.35 -2.38
C GLY A 89 21.54 7.85 -2.44
N GLY A 90 20.47 8.42 -1.99
CA GLY A 90 20.26 9.86 -1.93
C GLY A 90 18.86 10.27 -2.33
N ALA A 91 18.49 11.49 -1.97
CA ALA A 91 17.24 12.08 -2.38
C ALA A 91 17.18 12.20 -3.90
N LEU A 92 16.24 11.52 -4.55
CA LEU A 92 16.03 11.75 -5.97
C LEU A 92 15.51 13.18 -6.21
N ALA A 93 14.60 13.65 -5.37
CA ALA A 93 14.10 15.01 -5.46
C ALA A 93 14.71 15.90 -4.38
N ASP A 94 15.27 16.99 -4.82
CA ASP A 94 15.84 18.00 -3.94
C ASP A 94 14.74 18.83 -3.26
N LEU A 95 13.62 19.03 -3.98
CA LEU A 95 12.45 19.78 -3.53
C LEU A 95 11.16 19.11 -4.00
N ALA A 96 10.05 19.41 -3.33
CA ALA A 96 8.73 18.96 -3.79
C ALA A 96 7.72 20.09 -3.88
N ILE A 97 6.77 19.95 -4.82
CA ILE A 97 5.54 20.76 -4.89
C ILE A 97 4.39 19.87 -4.46
N LEU A 98 3.74 20.22 -3.36
CA LEU A 98 2.50 19.59 -2.95
C LEU A 98 1.32 20.35 -3.55
N VAL A 99 0.63 19.73 -4.49
CA VAL A 99 -0.51 20.33 -5.22
C VAL A 99 -1.80 20.04 -4.48
N VAL A 100 -2.52 21.11 -4.08
CA VAL A 100 -3.78 21.04 -3.34
C VAL A 100 -4.83 21.88 -4.04
N ASP A 101 -6.01 21.32 -4.33
CA ASP A 101 -7.15 22.07 -4.83
C ASP A 101 -7.70 22.98 -3.72
N VAL A 102 -7.87 24.28 -4.03
CA VAL A 102 -8.32 25.29 -3.07
C VAL A 102 -9.68 24.98 -2.46
N ARG A 103 -10.53 24.21 -3.11
CA ARG A 103 -11.89 23.88 -2.67
C ARG A 103 -11.98 22.54 -1.93
N GLU A 104 -11.11 21.59 -2.28
CA GLU A 104 -11.15 20.22 -1.75
C GLU A 104 -10.22 20.04 -0.54
N GLY A 105 -9.16 20.85 -0.45
CA GLY A 105 -8.20 20.77 0.64
C GLY A 105 -7.37 19.48 0.63
N LEU A 106 -7.03 18.96 1.82
CA LEU A 106 -6.19 17.78 1.96
C LEU A 106 -6.99 16.48 1.78
N MET A 107 -6.89 15.90 0.61
CA MET A 107 -7.44 14.58 0.27
C MET A 107 -6.55 13.43 0.80
N PRO A 108 -7.04 12.18 0.88
CA PRO A 108 -6.27 11.05 1.40
C PRO A 108 -4.88 10.89 0.77
N GLN A 109 -4.79 10.97 -0.55
CA GLN A 109 -3.49 10.90 -1.25
C GLN A 109 -2.58 12.10 -0.95
N THR A 110 -3.13 13.30 -0.69
CA THR A 110 -2.34 14.45 -0.27
C THR A 110 -1.71 14.21 1.10
N ARG A 111 -2.45 13.59 2.03
CA ARG A 111 -1.94 13.23 3.36
C ARG A 111 -0.83 12.19 3.27
N GLU A 112 -0.97 11.21 2.40
CA GLU A 112 0.07 10.21 2.10
C GLU A 112 1.34 10.88 1.56
N SER A 113 1.22 11.81 0.57
CA SER A 113 2.35 12.61 0.08
C SER A 113 3.09 13.34 1.20
N ILE A 114 2.35 13.94 2.12
CA ILE A 114 2.93 14.69 3.24
C ILE A 114 3.71 13.75 4.17
N GLN A 115 3.21 12.55 4.41
CA GLN A 115 3.92 11.58 5.26
C GLN A 115 5.22 11.11 4.60
N ILE A 116 5.21 10.87 3.28
CA ILE A 116 6.40 10.57 2.50
C ILE A 116 7.42 11.70 2.61
N LEU A 117 7.00 12.95 2.35
CA LEU A 117 7.87 14.12 2.43
C LEU A 117 8.47 14.31 3.83
N ARG A 118 7.69 14.04 4.89
CA ARG A 118 8.16 14.06 6.27
C ARG A 118 9.19 12.98 6.55
N HIS A 119 8.87 11.73 6.18
CA HIS A 119 9.77 10.59 6.38
C HIS A 119 11.10 10.81 5.67
N GLU A 120 11.04 11.31 4.47
CA GLU A 120 12.18 11.56 3.61
C GLU A 120 12.90 12.89 3.92
N LYS A 121 12.34 13.71 4.78
CA LYS A 121 12.85 15.06 5.10
C LYS A 121 13.04 15.95 3.86
N THR A 122 12.22 15.74 2.82
CA THR A 122 12.27 16.55 1.60
C THR A 122 11.61 17.90 1.86
N PRO A 123 12.30 19.02 1.66
CA PRO A 123 11.67 20.32 1.73
C PRO A 123 10.64 20.46 0.62
N PHE A 124 9.50 21.09 0.94
CA PHE A 124 8.42 21.24 -0.04
C PHE A 124 7.72 22.59 0.07
N VAL A 125 7.03 22.96 -1.00
CA VAL A 125 6.14 24.09 -1.07
C VAL A 125 4.73 23.62 -1.44
N ILE A 126 3.71 24.38 -1.08
CA ILE A 126 2.33 24.04 -1.40
C ILE A 126 1.85 24.93 -2.55
N ALA A 127 1.43 24.30 -3.64
CA ALA A 127 0.73 24.96 -4.72
C ALA A 127 -0.79 24.82 -4.51
N LEU A 128 -1.44 25.86 -4.02
CA LEU A 128 -2.89 25.91 -3.84
C LEU A 128 -3.55 26.24 -5.16
N THR A 129 -4.03 25.22 -5.86
CA THR A 129 -4.46 25.29 -7.25
C THR A 129 -5.92 25.70 -7.42
N LYS A 130 -6.28 26.01 -8.69
CA LYS A 130 -7.64 26.30 -9.13
C LYS A 130 -8.28 27.53 -8.46
N ILE A 131 -7.49 28.53 -8.06
CA ILE A 131 -8.00 29.78 -7.50
C ILE A 131 -8.92 30.53 -8.47
N ASP A 132 -8.84 30.21 -9.78
CA ASP A 132 -9.73 30.74 -10.83
C ASP A 132 -11.19 30.25 -10.71
N LEU A 133 -11.47 29.29 -9.84
CA LEU A 133 -12.82 28.80 -9.55
C LEU A 133 -13.45 29.46 -8.33
N LEU A 134 -12.73 30.32 -7.63
CA LEU A 134 -13.25 31.07 -6.48
C LEU A 134 -14.09 32.26 -6.91
N ALA A 135 -15.09 32.60 -6.09
CA ALA A 135 -15.92 33.77 -6.31
C ALA A 135 -15.08 35.06 -6.31
N GLY A 136 -15.40 35.97 -7.23
CA GLY A 136 -14.67 37.23 -7.38
C GLY A 136 -13.39 37.14 -8.21
N TRP A 137 -12.99 35.94 -8.68
CA TRP A 137 -11.83 35.82 -9.57
C TRP A 137 -11.99 36.66 -10.85
N ARG A 138 -10.92 37.38 -11.19
CA ARG A 138 -10.83 38.11 -12.45
C ARG A 138 -9.62 37.63 -13.22
N LYS A 139 -9.85 37.17 -14.47
CA LYS A 139 -8.78 36.70 -15.34
C LYS A 139 -7.78 37.85 -15.58
N PRO A 140 -6.49 37.68 -15.32
CA PRO A 140 -5.50 38.73 -15.57
C PRO A 140 -5.35 39.00 -17.06
N THR A 141 -5.21 40.28 -17.40
CA THR A 141 -4.81 40.72 -18.72
C THR A 141 -3.30 40.97 -18.71
N GLY A 142 -2.54 40.05 -19.30
CA GLY A 142 -1.08 40.09 -19.28
C GLY A 142 -0.43 39.48 -18.04
N ARG A 143 0.88 39.69 -17.89
CA ARG A 143 1.66 39.23 -16.73
C ARG A 143 1.54 40.22 -15.59
N VAL A 144 0.87 39.84 -14.53
CA VAL A 144 0.65 40.66 -13.34
C VAL A 144 1.09 39.84 -12.13
N PRO A 145 1.88 40.41 -11.19
CA PRO A 145 2.22 39.73 -9.95
C PRO A 145 0.99 39.24 -9.19
N LEU A 146 1.12 38.11 -8.51
CA LEU A 146 -0.03 37.45 -7.85
C LEU A 146 -0.71 38.37 -6.83
N LEU A 147 0.06 39.12 -6.04
CA LEU A 147 -0.48 40.04 -5.03
C LEU A 147 -1.34 41.15 -5.66
N ASP A 148 -0.91 41.68 -6.81
CA ASP A 148 -1.68 42.68 -7.55
C ASP A 148 -2.95 42.07 -8.15
N GLN A 149 -2.90 40.81 -8.55
CA GLN A 149 -4.08 40.08 -9.04
C GLN A 149 -5.09 39.86 -7.91
N ILE A 150 -4.63 39.47 -6.71
CA ILE A 150 -5.48 39.32 -5.53
C ILE A 150 -6.13 40.68 -5.19
N ALA A 151 -5.36 41.76 -5.20
CA ALA A 151 -5.87 43.10 -4.96
C ALA A 151 -6.92 43.54 -6.00
N LYS A 152 -6.70 43.25 -7.29
CA LYS A 152 -7.65 43.54 -8.39
C LYS A 152 -8.92 42.70 -8.32
N GLY A 153 -8.89 41.51 -7.72
CA GLY A 153 -10.06 40.67 -7.46
C GLY A 153 -11.03 41.29 -6.44
N GLY A 154 -10.55 42.26 -5.69
CA GLY A 154 -11.33 42.98 -4.67
C GLY A 154 -11.37 42.29 -3.32
N PRO A 155 -11.96 42.96 -2.30
CA PRO A 155 -11.96 42.45 -0.93
C PRO A 155 -12.70 41.12 -0.74
N GLU A 156 -13.67 40.82 -1.57
CA GLU A 156 -14.42 39.56 -1.53
C GLU A 156 -13.54 38.39 -1.94
N PHE A 157 -12.87 38.49 -3.08
CA PHE A 157 -11.95 37.46 -3.56
C PHE A 157 -10.80 37.22 -2.57
N GLY A 158 -10.19 38.30 -2.05
CA GLY A 158 -9.12 38.19 -1.08
C GLY A 158 -9.54 37.46 0.20
N ARG A 159 -10.74 37.76 0.72
CA ARG A 159 -11.28 37.07 1.91
C ARG A 159 -11.58 35.61 1.65
N THR A 160 -12.22 35.30 0.51
CA THR A 160 -12.52 33.91 0.13
C THR A 160 -11.25 33.10 -0.07
N LEU A 161 -10.24 33.65 -0.72
CA LEU A 161 -8.94 33.01 -0.89
C LEU A 161 -8.25 32.75 0.45
N ASP A 162 -8.16 33.77 1.30
CA ASP A 162 -7.53 33.65 2.64
C ASP A 162 -8.31 32.62 3.50
N GLN A 163 -9.64 32.57 3.44
CA GLN A 163 -10.44 31.58 4.16
C GLN A 163 -10.04 30.16 3.77
N HIS A 164 -10.09 29.81 2.49
CA HIS A 164 -9.70 28.48 2.03
C HIS A 164 -8.23 28.14 2.30
N LEU A 165 -7.35 29.14 2.16
CA LEU A 165 -5.94 28.97 2.49
C LEU A 165 -5.75 28.58 3.97
N TYR A 166 -6.42 29.28 4.89
CA TYR A 166 -6.33 28.96 6.31
C TYR A 166 -7.05 27.68 6.71
N GLU A 167 -8.10 27.26 5.98
CA GLU A 167 -8.68 25.92 6.13
C GLU A 167 -7.65 24.81 5.80
N VAL A 168 -6.87 24.99 4.73
CA VAL A 168 -5.77 24.08 4.39
C VAL A 168 -4.64 24.17 5.41
N ALA A 169 -4.27 25.38 5.84
CA ALA A 169 -3.23 25.60 6.84
C ALA A 169 -3.57 24.92 8.18
N GLN A 170 -4.82 25.02 8.62
CA GLN A 170 -5.30 24.36 9.83
C GLN A 170 -5.22 22.82 9.73
N GLN A 171 -5.58 22.25 8.57
CA GLN A 171 -5.44 20.80 8.35
C GLN A 171 -3.97 20.34 8.39
N LEU A 172 -3.04 21.18 7.93
CA LEU A 172 -1.60 20.91 7.96
C LEU A 172 -1.03 21.05 9.38
N ASP A 173 -1.49 22.03 10.14
CA ASP A 173 -1.10 22.23 11.54
C ASP A 173 -1.49 21.01 12.40
N GLN A 174 -2.67 20.44 12.19
CA GLN A 174 -3.11 19.19 12.86
C GLN A 174 -2.16 18.00 12.67
N ILE A 175 -1.43 18.00 11.56
CA ILE A 175 -0.42 16.97 11.25
C ILE A 175 1.01 17.47 11.50
N GLY A 176 1.17 18.64 12.15
CA GLY A 176 2.43 19.18 12.67
C GLY A 176 3.27 19.97 11.65
N PHE A 177 2.65 20.58 10.65
CA PHE A 177 3.31 21.51 9.73
C PHE A 177 2.77 22.92 9.90
N SER A 178 3.64 23.84 10.31
CA SER A 178 3.33 25.27 10.29
C SER A 178 3.41 25.80 8.86
N THR A 179 2.35 26.44 8.40
CA THR A 179 2.24 26.92 7.01
C THR A 179 1.68 28.33 6.95
N GLU A 180 2.09 29.12 5.97
CA GLU A 180 1.59 30.46 5.75
C GLU A 180 1.66 30.81 4.25
N ARG A 181 0.92 31.82 3.81
CA ARG A 181 1.03 32.32 2.45
C ARG A 181 2.44 32.80 2.17
N TYR A 182 3.01 32.45 1.02
CA TYR A 182 4.42 32.63 0.66
C TYR A 182 4.97 34.05 0.91
N ASP A 183 4.15 35.09 0.74
CA ASP A 183 4.51 36.49 0.93
C ASP A 183 4.49 36.92 2.41
N ARG A 184 3.92 36.12 3.30
CA ARG A 184 3.82 36.36 4.74
C ARG A 184 4.80 35.47 5.53
N VAL A 185 5.48 34.51 4.87
CA VAL A 185 6.49 33.68 5.54
C VAL A 185 7.72 34.50 5.87
N SER A 186 8.05 34.60 7.14
CA SER A 186 9.28 35.26 7.62
C SER A 186 10.48 34.30 7.66
N ASP A 187 10.26 33.03 7.91
CA ASP A 187 11.29 32.00 8.05
C ASP A 187 10.86 30.68 7.38
N PHE A 188 11.43 30.38 6.22
CA PHE A 188 11.18 29.15 5.46
C PHE A 188 11.82 27.90 6.07
N THR A 189 12.62 28.02 7.12
CA THR A 189 13.13 26.84 7.86
C THR A 189 12.09 26.28 8.80
N ARG A 190 11.11 27.08 9.19
CA ARG A 190 10.05 26.73 10.16
C ARG A 190 8.67 26.63 9.54
N ASN A 191 8.43 27.39 8.48
CA ASN A 191 7.12 27.48 7.86
C ASN A 191 7.18 27.06 6.39
N VAL A 192 6.23 26.23 5.99
CA VAL A 192 6.04 25.85 4.59
C VAL A 192 5.23 26.94 3.88
N GLY A 193 5.72 27.42 2.75
CA GLY A 193 5.04 28.44 1.96
C GLY A 193 3.88 27.88 1.13
N ILE A 194 2.71 28.52 1.22
CA ILE A 194 1.55 28.24 0.37
C ILE A 194 1.50 29.30 -0.73
N VAL A 195 1.57 28.88 -1.99
CA VAL A 195 1.45 29.74 -3.18
C VAL A 195 0.10 29.46 -3.85
N PRO A 196 -0.84 30.41 -3.82
CA PRO A 196 -2.07 30.33 -4.60
C PRO A 196 -1.78 30.40 -6.09
N ILE A 197 -2.30 29.46 -6.87
CA ILE A 197 -2.05 29.41 -8.32
C ILE A 197 -3.30 29.09 -9.14
N SER A 198 -3.31 29.56 -10.38
CA SER A 198 -4.17 29.03 -11.45
C SER A 198 -3.33 28.61 -12.64
N ALA A 199 -3.20 27.30 -12.85
CA ALA A 199 -2.49 26.77 -14.01
C ALA A 199 -3.12 27.20 -15.34
N LYS A 200 -4.45 27.38 -15.39
CA LYS A 200 -5.17 27.85 -16.60
C LYS A 200 -4.80 29.27 -16.98
N SER A 201 -4.77 30.20 -16.04
CA SER A 201 -4.46 31.61 -16.30
C SER A 201 -2.95 31.91 -16.24
N GLY A 202 -2.17 31.08 -15.54
CA GLY A 202 -0.75 31.31 -15.26
C GLY A 202 -0.50 32.14 -13.99
N ALA A 203 -1.54 32.53 -13.27
CA ALA A 203 -1.43 33.29 -12.03
C ALA A 203 -0.69 32.49 -10.94
N GLY A 204 0.22 33.13 -10.23
CA GLY A 204 0.99 32.52 -9.15
C GLY A 204 2.13 31.58 -9.58
N ILE A 205 2.22 31.22 -10.87
CA ILE A 205 3.30 30.35 -11.37
C ILE A 205 4.68 31.03 -11.29
N PRO A 206 4.84 32.31 -11.67
CA PRO A 206 6.11 33.00 -11.47
C PRO A 206 6.57 32.99 -10.01
N GLU A 207 5.66 33.21 -9.07
CA GLU A 207 5.95 33.22 -7.64
C GLU A 207 6.33 31.82 -7.13
N LEU A 208 5.64 30.79 -7.60
CA LEU A 208 5.97 29.39 -7.27
C LEU A 208 7.39 29.02 -7.75
N LEU A 209 7.71 29.34 -9.02
CA LEU A 209 9.04 29.07 -9.59
C LEU A 209 10.14 29.89 -8.90
N ALA A 210 9.88 31.17 -8.61
CA ALA A 210 10.82 32.02 -7.89
C ALA A 210 11.10 31.48 -6.46
N LEU A 211 10.07 30.98 -5.78
CA LEU A 211 10.21 30.37 -4.47
C LEU A 211 11.04 29.08 -4.55
N LEU A 212 10.81 28.22 -5.54
CA LEU A 212 11.60 26.99 -5.74
C LEU A 212 13.07 27.31 -6.01
N VAL A 213 13.35 28.26 -6.90
CA VAL A 213 14.73 28.72 -7.18
C VAL A 213 15.38 29.27 -5.92
N GLY A 214 14.67 30.13 -5.18
CA GLY A 214 15.18 30.72 -3.94
C GLY A 214 15.50 29.67 -2.87
N LEU A 215 14.61 28.70 -2.66
CA LEU A 215 14.81 27.62 -1.70
C LEU A 215 15.97 26.70 -2.10
N SER A 216 16.04 26.31 -3.40
CA SER A 216 17.12 25.44 -3.89
C SER A 216 18.50 26.08 -3.71
N GLN A 217 18.64 27.36 -4.04
CA GLN A 217 19.91 28.07 -3.91
C GLN A 217 20.32 28.30 -2.45
N ARG A 218 19.33 28.56 -1.58
CA ARG A 218 19.59 28.88 -0.17
C ARG A 218 19.90 27.66 0.68
N PHE A 219 19.20 26.55 0.45
CA PHE A 219 19.26 25.38 1.32
C PHE A 219 19.99 24.18 0.73
N LEU A 220 20.16 24.13 -0.61
CA LEU A 220 20.70 22.97 -1.32
C LEU A 220 21.98 23.30 -2.10
N GLY A 221 22.54 24.51 -1.94
CA GLY A 221 23.67 24.96 -2.77
C GLY A 221 24.88 24.03 -2.77
N GLU A 222 25.19 23.38 -1.65
CA GLU A 222 26.30 22.40 -1.55
C GLU A 222 25.92 21.06 -2.20
N GLU A 223 24.67 20.64 -2.13
CA GLU A 223 24.18 19.37 -2.69
C GLU A 223 24.00 19.44 -4.21
N LEU A 224 23.85 20.64 -4.76
CA LEU A 224 23.67 20.90 -6.18
C LEU A 224 24.99 21.03 -6.95
N VAL A 225 26.14 20.95 -6.29
CA VAL A 225 27.44 21.02 -6.98
C VAL A 225 27.56 19.86 -7.96
N LEU A 226 27.84 20.20 -9.23
CA LEU A 226 28.04 19.21 -10.29
C LEU A 226 29.30 18.38 -10.01
N VAL A 227 29.16 17.07 -9.95
CA VAL A 227 30.24 16.12 -9.82
C VAL A 227 30.52 15.56 -11.23
N GLU A 228 31.71 15.74 -11.75
CA GLU A 228 32.05 15.28 -13.11
C GLU A 228 32.28 13.76 -13.21
N GLU A 229 32.55 13.10 -12.09
CA GLU A 229 32.88 11.67 -12.05
C GLU A 229 31.73 10.80 -11.49
N GLY A 230 31.62 9.59 -12.05
CA GLY A 230 30.72 8.55 -11.53
C GLY A 230 29.24 8.84 -11.79
N GLY A 231 28.73 8.48 -12.97
CA GLY A 231 27.30 8.62 -13.28
C GLY A 231 26.41 7.72 -12.43
N GLU A 232 25.45 8.31 -11.73
CA GLU A 232 24.44 7.57 -10.96
C GLU A 232 23.02 7.98 -11.41
N GLY A 233 22.13 7.00 -11.49
CA GLY A 233 20.75 7.21 -11.92
C GLY A 233 19.79 6.20 -11.30
N THR A 234 18.52 6.42 -11.56
CA THR A 234 17.43 5.51 -11.17
C THR A 234 16.56 5.19 -12.37
N VAL A 235 16.24 3.91 -12.54
CA VAL A 235 15.31 3.45 -13.57
C VAL A 235 13.88 3.71 -13.07
N LEU A 236 13.15 4.62 -13.72
CA LEU A 236 11.77 4.92 -13.38
C LEU A 236 10.82 3.84 -13.88
N GLU A 237 10.92 3.60 -15.18
CA GLU A 237 10.07 2.67 -15.92
C GLU A 237 10.84 1.98 -17.02
N ARG A 238 10.21 0.98 -17.62
CA ARG A 238 10.70 0.32 -18.83
C ARG A 238 9.65 0.51 -19.91
N SER A 239 10.10 0.90 -21.08
CA SER A 239 9.23 1.11 -22.23
C SER A 239 9.85 0.53 -23.51
N ASP A 240 9.05 0.35 -24.54
CA ASP A 240 9.53 0.02 -25.88
C ASP A 240 9.36 1.26 -26.75
N GLN A 241 10.48 1.80 -27.23
CA GLN A 241 10.49 3.00 -28.05
C GLN A 241 10.61 2.64 -29.52
N LYS A 242 9.64 3.12 -30.32
CA LYS A 242 9.59 2.85 -31.76
C LYS A 242 10.89 3.29 -32.45
N GLY A 243 11.58 2.33 -33.05
CA GLY A 243 12.85 2.56 -33.75
C GLY A 243 14.12 2.44 -32.89
N VAL A 244 13.97 2.25 -31.57
CA VAL A 244 15.07 2.04 -30.62
C VAL A 244 14.99 0.66 -29.98
N GLY A 245 13.76 0.18 -29.71
CA GLY A 245 13.47 -1.05 -28.96
C GLY A 245 13.37 -0.80 -27.46
N PRO A 246 13.65 -1.83 -26.64
CA PRO A 246 13.56 -1.73 -25.19
C PRO A 246 14.51 -0.66 -24.62
N VAL A 247 13.96 0.23 -23.78
CA VAL A 247 14.70 1.27 -23.08
C VAL A 247 14.27 1.33 -21.61
N GLY A 248 15.18 1.81 -20.77
CA GLY A 248 14.85 2.25 -19.42
C GLY A 248 14.64 3.77 -19.41
N ASP A 249 13.55 4.22 -18.80
CA ASP A 249 13.38 5.61 -18.43
C ASP A 249 14.22 5.88 -17.19
N VAL A 250 15.24 6.72 -17.31
CA VAL A 250 16.26 6.93 -16.28
C VAL A 250 16.34 8.40 -15.90
N ILE A 251 16.36 8.68 -14.60
CA ILE A 251 16.80 9.97 -14.08
C ILE A 251 18.26 9.84 -13.65
N VAL A 252 19.12 10.62 -14.26
CA VAL A 252 20.51 10.80 -13.86
C VAL A 252 20.53 11.92 -12.82
N TYR A 253 20.85 11.59 -11.58
CA TYR A 253 20.83 12.56 -10.48
C TYR A 253 22.23 12.98 -10.01
N ARG A 254 23.28 12.25 -10.41
CA ARG A 254 24.68 12.55 -10.08
C ARG A 254 25.62 12.19 -11.20
N GLY A 255 26.64 13.00 -11.41
CA GLY A 255 27.71 12.77 -12.35
C GLY A 255 27.30 12.83 -13.81
N ARG A 256 27.97 12.06 -14.64
CA ARG A 256 27.80 12.01 -16.10
C ARG A 256 27.66 10.57 -16.57
N ILE A 257 26.81 10.34 -17.55
CA ILE A 257 26.63 9.07 -18.26
C ILE A 257 26.86 9.30 -19.76
N ALA A 258 27.61 8.40 -20.41
CA ALA A 258 27.89 8.48 -21.84
C ALA A 258 27.60 7.17 -22.58
N VAL A 259 27.38 7.27 -23.87
CA VAL A 259 27.28 6.09 -24.75
C VAL A 259 28.60 5.33 -24.74
N GLY A 260 28.52 4.02 -24.50
CA GLY A 260 29.70 3.15 -24.37
C GLY A 260 30.11 2.89 -22.92
N ASP A 261 29.61 3.65 -21.96
CA ASP A 261 29.88 3.40 -20.53
C ASP A 261 29.33 2.03 -20.11
N GLU A 262 30.08 1.38 -19.24
CA GLU A 262 29.64 0.18 -18.55
C GLU A 262 28.93 0.55 -17.28
N ILE A 263 27.74 -0.03 -17.08
CA ILE A 263 26.86 0.27 -15.95
C ILE A 263 26.47 -1.01 -15.23
N VAL A 264 26.33 -0.91 -13.92
CA VAL A 264 25.64 -1.91 -13.11
C VAL A 264 24.23 -1.42 -12.83
N VAL A 265 23.25 -2.28 -13.06
CA VAL A 265 21.81 -1.97 -12.91
C VAL A 265 21.19 -2.96 -11.95
N THR A 266 20.31 -2.47 -11.06
CA THR A 266 19.49 -3.34 -10.22
C THR A 266 18.53 -4.13 -11.09
N GLY A 267 18.68 -5.46 -11.14
CA GLY A 267 17.84 -6.37 -11.87
C GLY A 267 16.69 -6.92 -11.02
N ARG A 268 15.74 -7.61 -11.67
CA ARG A 268 14.61 -8.27 -11.00
C ARG A 268 15.08 -9.35 -10.04
N ASP A 269 16.03 -10.16 -10.44
CA ASP A 269 16.55 -11.28 -9.65
C ASP A 269 17.89 -10.89 -9.00
N GLU A 270 18.84 -10.45 -9.81
CA GLU A 270 20.17 -10.01 -9.36
C GLU A 270 20.62 -8.76 -10.12
N PRO A 271 21.48 -7.91 -9.52
CA PRO A 271 22.10 -6.82 -10.24
C PRO A 271 22.99 -7.33 -11.39
N PHE A 272 22.88 -6.73 -12.54
CA PHE A 272 23.64 -7.11 -13.73
C PHE A 272 24.46 -5.96 -14.31
N THR A 273 25.54 -6.32 -14.99
CA THR A 273 26.39 -5.36 -15.68
C THR A 273 26.04 -5.34 -17.17
N THR A 274 25.91 -4.15 -17.75
CA THR A 274 25.64 -3.97 -19.17
C THR A 274 26.32 -2.70 -19.70
N ARG A 275 26.30 -2.54 -21.03
CA ARG A 275 26.88 -1.38 -21.70
C ARG A 275 25.80 -0.51 -22.34
N ILE A 276 25.91 0.80 -22.18
CA ILE A 276 25.04 1.79 -22.80
C ILE A 276 25.25 1.79 -24.31
N ARG A 277 24.20 1.48 -25.07
CA ARG A 277 24.19 1.51 -26.54
C ARG A 277 23.72 2.83 -27.11
N GLY A 278 22.84 3.52 -26.36
CA GLY A 278 22.29 4.80 -26.79
C GLY A 278 21.60 5.53 -25.64
N ILE A 279 21.66 6.84 -25.70
CA ILE A 279 20.98 7.76 -24.80
C ILE A 279 20.08 8.64 -25.66
N TYR A 280 18.81 8.73 -25.29
CA TYR A 280 17.84 9.47 -26.06
C TYR A 280 17.05 10.42 -25.15
N ARG A 281 16.61 11.53 -25.74
CA ARG A 281 15.74 12.51 -25.08
C ARG A 281 14.51 12.75 -25.95
N PRO A 282 13.33 12.94 -25.39
CA PRO A 282 12.19 13.43 -26.15
C PRO A 282 12.52 14.78 -26.77
N ALA A 283 12.37 14.90 -28.11
CA ALA A 283 12.65 16.15 -28.81
C ALA A 283 11.67 17.24 -28.34
N VAL A 284 12.19 18.35 -27.85
CA VAL A 284 11.38 19.51 -27.48
C VAL A 284 10.82 20.13 -28.76
N SER A 285 9.48 20.14 -28.92
CA SER A 285 8.84 20.76 -30.06
C SER A 285 9.06 22.27 -30.07
N ARG A 286 9.93 22.75 -30.95
CA ARG A 286 10.17 24.19 -31.14
C ARG A 286 8.98 24.93 -31.79
N THR A 287 8.01 24.23 -32.34
CA THR A 287 6.92 24.81 -33.16
C THR A 287 5.54 24.73 -32.49
N GLY A 288 5.42 24.26 -31.25
CA GLY A 288 4.14 24.14 -30.54
C GLY A 288 3.16 23.12 -31.15
N LYS A 289 3.56 22.39 -32.20
CA LYS A 289 2.78 21.27 -32.75
C LYS A 289 3.43 19.96 -32.33
N THR A 290 2.71 19.18 -31.57
CA THR A 290 3.14 17.82 -31.16
C THR A 290 3.17 16.92 -32.41
N PRO A 291 4.31 16.34 -32.75
CA PRO A 291 4.35 15.33 -33.81
C PRO A 291 3.56 14.10 -33.36
N LYS A 292 2.84 13.46 -34.31
CA LYS A 292 2.05 12.23 -34.06
C LYS A 292 2.90 11.06 -33.52
N VAL A 293 4.23 11.13 -33.64
CA VAL A 293 5.21 10.20 -33.05
C VAL A 293 6.25 11.07 -32.37
N PRO A 294 6.56 10.88 -31.07
CA PRO A 294 7.62 11.60 -30.39
C PRO A 294 8.93 11.37 -31.13
N LYS A 295 9.57 12.44 -31.58
CA LYS A 295 10.90 12.36 -32.16
C LYS A 295 11.91 12.27 -31.01
N LEU A 296 12.79 11.31 -31.06
CA LEU A 296 13.85 11.15 -30.06
C LEU A 296 15.15 11.76 -30.61
N ASP A 297 15.77 12.61 -29.81
CA ASP A 297 17.11 13.12 -30.08
C ASP A 297 18.14 12.20 -29.43
N SER A 298 19.12 11.74 -30.20
CA SER A 298 20.24 10.94 -29.69
C SER A 298 21.31 11.84 -29.08
N LEU A 299 21.76 11.47 -27.88
CA LEU A 299 22.82 12.15 -27.13
C LEU A 299 24.04 11.28 -27.03
N SER A 300 25.24 11.87 -27.09
CA SER A 300 26.51 11.16 -26.82
C SER A 300 26.76 10.99 -25.33
N SER A 301 26.29 11.93 -24.52
CA SER A 301 26.40 11.90 -23.06
C SER A 301 25.39 12.84 -22.44
N VAL A 302 25.15 12.66 -21.14
CA VAL A 302 24.25 13.50 -20.32
C VAL A 302 24.85 13.69 -18.94
N GLU A 303 24.71 14.88 -18.40
CA GLU A 303 25.10 15.27 -17.04
C GLU A 303 23.85 15.35 -16.14
N ALA A 304 24.06 15.21 -14.83
CA ALA A 304 22.97 15.39 -13.85
C ALA A 304 22.57 16.88 -13.75
N ALA A 305 21.29 17.19 -13.54
CA ALA A 305 20.16 16.27 -13.41
C ALA A 305 19.45 16.19 -14.76
N ALA A 306 19.15 14.99 -15.22
CA ALA A 306 18.49 14.82 -16.51
C ALA A 306 17.60 13.56 -16.55
N GLY A 307 16.48 13.66 -17.27
CA GLY A 307 15.63 12.53 -17.62
C GLY A 307 15.93 12.04 -19.04
N VAL A 308 16.25 10.75 -19.20
CA VAL A 308 16.62 10.18 -20.49
C VAL A 308 16.08 8.78 -20.69
N TYR A 309 15.87 8.39 -21.96
CA TYR A 309 15.71 6.99 -22.36
C TYR A 309 17.09 6.37 -22.59
N LEU A 310 17.37 5.31 -21.87
CA LEU A 310 18.65 4.62 -21.93
C LEU A 310 18.46 3.23 -22.57
N ALA A 311 19.11 3.02 -23.71
CA ALA A 311 19.16 1.72 -24.38
C ALA A 311 20.42 0.97 -23.97
N ALA A 312 20.27 -0.23 -23.43
CA ALA A 312 21.36 -1.12 -23.09
C ALA A 312 20.92 -2.59 -23.29
N THR A 313 21.88 -3.50 -23.39
CA THR A 313 21.55 -4.93 -23.56
C THR A 313 20.96 -5.48 -22.26
N GLY A 314 19.79 -6.11 -22.31
CA GLY A 314 19.13 -6.68 -21.11
C GLY A 314 18.48 -5.64 -20.20
N ILE A 315 18.30 -4.39 -20.66
CA ILE A 315 17.65 -3.33 -19.87
C ILE A 315 16.18 -3.66 -19.51
N GLU A 316 15.58 -4.56 -20.27
CA GLU A 316 14.27 -5.15 -19.97
C GLU A 316 14.24 -5.95 -18.65
N GLY A 317 15.42 -6.38 -18.18
CA GLY A 317 15.60 -7.00 -16.87
C GLY A 317 15.73 -6.01 -15.70
N ALA A 318 15.91 -4.71 -16.00
CA ALA A 318 16.05 -3.69 -14.96
C ALA A 318 14.79 -3.61 -14.07
N LEU A 319 14.99 -3.40 -12.79
CA LEU A 319 13.89 -3.25 -11.85
C LEU A 319 13.43 -1.78 -11.79
N PRO A 320 12.14 -1.48 -12.02
CA PRO A 320 11.62 -0.13 -11.80
C PRO A 320 11.89 0.34 -10.36
N GLY A 321 12.42 1.54 -10.21
CA GLY A 321 12.93 2.07 -8.95
C GLY A 321 14.34 1.60 -8.58
N GLY A 322 14.96 0.75 -9.39
CA GLY A 322 16.31 0.27 -9.16
C GLY A 322 17.38 1.32 -9.53
N LEU A 323 18.52 1.22 -8.87
CA LEU A 323 19.67 2.08 -9.12
C LEU A 323 20.46 1.63 -10.36
N LEU A 324 21.12 2.62 -10.94
CA LEU A 324 22.07 2.47 -12.04
C LEU A 324 23.33 3.24 -11.68
N LYS A 325 24.49 2.61 -11.82
CA LYS A 325 25.78 3.24 -11.56
C LYS A 325 26.80 2.92 -12.65
N VAL A 326 27.48 3.95 -13.15
CA VAL A 326 28.61 3.81 -14.10
C VAL A 326 29.81 3.22 -13.36
N VAL A 327 30.45 2.23 -13.97
CA VAL A 327 31.62 1.55 -13.46
C VAL A 327 32.75 1.58 -14.50
N ARG A 328 33.99 1.69 -14.03
CA ARG A 328 35.17 1.85 -14.93
C ARG A 328 36.05 0.61 -14.94
N THR A 329 35.99 -0.19 -13.88
CA THR A 329 36.79 -1.42 -13.76
C THR A 329 35.94 -2.62 -13.41
N PRO A 330 36.39 -3.84 -13.79
CA PRO A 330 35.66 -5.06 -13.39
C PRO A 330 35.55 -5.25 -11.87
N GLU A 331 36.53 -4.78 -11.11
CA GLU A 331 36.54 -4.83 -9.65
C GLU A 331 35.47 -3.91 -9.07
N GLU A 332 35.38 -2.68 -9.59
CA GLU A 332 34.33 -1.73 -9.24
C GLU A 332 32.94 -2.30 -9.57
N ALA A 333 32.82 -2.92 -10.75
CA ALA A 333 31.57 -3.57 -11.15
C ALA A 333 31.16 -4.70 -10.19
N ALA A 334 32.10 -5.51 -9.73
CA ALA A 334 31.87 -6.56 -8.75
C ALA A 334 31.46 -5.99 -7.39
N GLN A 335 32.14 -4.93 -6.94
CA GLN A 335 31.81 -4.25 -5.69
C GLN A 335 30.42 -3.63 -5.75
N VAL A 336 30.11 -2.85 -6.79
CA VAL A 336 28.80 -2.21 -6.97
C VAL A 336 27.69 -3.25 -7.06
N ARG A 337 27.90 -4.37 -7.78
CA ARG A 337 26.92 -5.48 -7.79
C ARG A 337 26.68 -6.05 -6.40
N SER A 338 27.76 -6.27 -5.63
CA SER A 338 27.64 -6.78 -4.25
C SER A 338 26.87 -5.80 -3.36
N ASP A 339 27.14 -4.50 -3.50
CA ASP A 339 26.49 -3.46 -2.72
C ASP A 339 25.00 -3.36 -3.08
N LEU A 340 24.67 -3.32 -4.39
CA LEU A 340 23.30 -3.32 -4.87
C LEU A 340 22.56 -4.62 -4.49
N ALA A 341 23.23 -5.78 -4.50
CA ALA A 341 22.64 -7.03 -4.05
C ALA A 341 22.33 -7.03 -2.55
N ARG A 342 23.24 -6.48 -1.73
CA ARG A 342 23.00 -6.31 -0.28
C ARG A 342 21.85 -5.35 0.02
N GLU A 343 21.78 -4.25 -0.71
CA GLU A 343 20.71 -3.28 -0.62
C GLU A 343 19.37 -3.86 -1.14
N SER A 344 19.41 -4.85 -2.01
CA SER A 344 18.24 -5.56 -2.52
C SER A 344 17.72 -6.65 -1.55
N HIS A 345 18.42 -6.96 -0.44
CA HIS A 345 18.02 -7.93 0.57
C HIS A 345 17.27 -7.29 1.74
N PRO A 346 16.38 -8.03 2.37
CA PRO A 346 15.02 -8.27 1.91
C PRO A 346 14.16 -7.05 2.23
N VAL A 347 13.31 -6.68 1.32
CA VAL A 347 12.25 -5.65 1.47
C VAL A 347 11.43 -5.86 2.75
N ALA A 348 11.37 -7.10 3.24
CA ALA A 348 10.66 -7.47 4.46
C ALA A 348 11.31 -8.66 5.14
N GLU A 349 11.20 -8.75 6.48
CA GLU A 349 11.45 -9.98 7.20
C GLU A 349 10.39 -11.01 6.79
N ILE A 350 10.84 -12.05 6.07
CA ILE A 350 9.94 -13.11 5.61
C ILE A 350 9.65 -14.03 6.78
N ALA A 351 8.37 -14.11 7.15
CA ALA A 351 7.86 -15.01 8.18
C ALA A 351 7.43 -16.36 7.59
N GLU A 352 7.51 -17.42 8.38
CA GLU A 352 7.00 -18.75 7.99
C GLU A 352 5.50 -18.70 7.64
N SER A 353 4.74 -17.83 8.30
CA SER A 353 3.32 -17.60 8.04
C SER A 353 3.03 -16.10 8.01
N GLY A 354 2.52 -15.62 6.90
CA GLY A 354 2.22 -14.22 6.66
C GLY A 354 1.45 -14.02 5.36
N VAL A 355 1.15 -12.78 5.04
CA VAL A 355 0.52 -12.40 3.78
C VAL A 355 1.56 -12.30 2.65
N ALA A 356 1.13 -12.41 1.40
CA ALA A 356 1.95 -11.97 0.28
C ALA A 356 1.72 -10.47 0.02
N ILE A 357 2.79 -9.76 -0.30
CA ILE A 357 2.70 -8.37 -0.73
C ILE A 357 3.22 -8.21 -2.15
N ALA A 358 2.58 -7.37 -2.93
CA ALA A 358 2.99 -7.08 -4.30
C ALA A 358 2.81 -5.59 -4.61
N ALA A 359 3.78 -5.01 -5.32
CA ALA A 359 3.72 -3.63 -5.79
C ALA A 359 4.25 -3.48 -7.21
N ASP A 360 3.95 -2.38 -7.86
CA ASP A 360 4.41 -2.08 -9.22
C ASP A 360 5.91 -1.74 -9.28
N THR A 361 6.43 -1.21 -8.18
CA THR A 361 7.83 -0.79 -8.04
C THR A 361 8.43 -1.34 -6.76
N LEU A 362 9.76 -1.37 -6.71
CA LEU A 362 10.48 -1.85 -5.53
C LEU A 362 10.17 -1.02 -4.28
N GLY A 363 10.06 0.31 -4.42
CA GLY A 363 9.73 1.14 -3.27
C GLY A 363 8.27 1.13 -2.88
N GLY A 364 7.35 0.98 -3.84
CA GLY A 364 5.98 0.65 -3.49
C GLY A 364 5.93 -0.61 -2.63
N LEU A 365 6.79 -1.60 -2.95
CA LEU A 365 6.91 -2.82 -2.16
C LEU A 365 7.52 -2.58 -0.78
N GLU A 366 8.58 -1.75 -0.69
CA GLU A 366 9.22 -1.37 0.58
C GLU A 366 8.27 -0.59 1.48
N ALA A 367 7.54 0.36 0.90
CA ALA A 367 6.53 1.12 1.61
C ALA A 367 5.40 0.23 2.14
N LEU A 368 4.88 -0.67 1.30
CA LEU A 368 3.86 -1.63 1.71
C LEU A 368 4.38 -2.55 2.82
N ALA A 369 5.65 -2.97 2.74
CA ALA A 369 6.30 -3.77 3.78
C ALA A 369 6.46 -2.99 5.09
N PHE A 370 6.78 -1.69 5.02
CA PHE A 370 6.84 -0.81 6.18
C PHE A 370 5.47 -0.68 6.86
N GLU A 371 4.42 -0.39 6.09
CA GLU A 371 3.05 -0.30 6.61
C GLU A 371 2.56 -1.63 7.22
N CYS A 372 2.90 -2.75 6.59
CA CYS A 372 2.62 -4.07 7.16
C CYS A 372 3.31 -4.26 8.52
N ARG A 373 4.57 -3.79 8.66
CA ARG A 373 5.33 -3.86 9.92
C ARG A 373 4.69 -3.01 11.01
N GLU A 374 4.32 -1.76 10.70
CA GLU A 374 3.62 -0.87 11.64
C GLU A 374 2.27 -1.45 12.07
N ALA A 375 1.53 -2.08 11.14
CA ALA A 375 0.26 -2.76 11.40
C ALA A 375 0.44 -4.17 12.03
N LYS A 376 1.69 -4.62 12.29
CA LYS A 376 2.02 -5.96 12.79
C LYS A 376 1.43 -7.09 11.94
N ILE A 377 1.50 -6.91 10.62
CA ILE A 377 1.09 -7.89 9.63
C ILE A 377 2.35 -8.65 9.18
N PRO A 378 2.49 -9.95 9.47
CA PRO A 378 3.64 -10.72 9.03
C PRO A 378 3.60 -10.93 7.51
N ILE A 379 4.77 -10.87 6.87
CA ILE A 379 4.93 -11.02 5.43
C ILE A 379 5.57 -12.37 5.14
N HIS A 380 4.96 -13.16 4.27
CA HIS A 380 5.48 -14.46 3.82
C HIS A 380 6.17 -14.36 2.45
N GLU A 381 5.69 -13.49 1.60
CA GLU A 381 6.23 -13.30 0.25
C GLU A 381 6.14 -11.82 -0.15
N ALA A 382 7.17 -11.32 -0.86
CA ALA A 382 7.21 -9.97 -1.38
C ALA A 382 7.65 -10.00 -2.85
N SER A 383 6.93 -9.34 -3.75
CA SER A 383 7.22 -9.36 -5.19
C SER A 383 6.92 -8.03 -5.88
N VAL A 384 7.70 -7.72 -6.92
CA VAL A 384 7.44 -6.58 -7.80
C VAL A 384 6.83 -7.07 -9.10
N GLY A 385 5.69 -6.48 -9.48
CA GLY A 385 4.98 -6.78 -10.72
C GLY A 385 3.61 -7.43 -10.51
N PRO A 386 2.95 -7.88 -11.60
CA PRO A 386 1.59 -8.40 -11.57
C PRO A 386 1.46 -9.67 -10.74
N ILE A 387 0.28 -9.85 -10.13
CA ILE A 387 -0.03 -11.06 -9.36
C ILE A 387 -0.45 -12.15 -10.34
N GLY A 388 0.33 -13.23 -10.38
CA GLY A 388 0.06 -14.42 -11.18
C GLY A 388 -0.42 -15.60 -10.34
N ARG A 389 -0.89 -16.65 -11.02
CA ARG A 389 -1.35 -17.90 -10.40
C ARG A 389 -0.33 -18.54 -9.43
N PRO A 390 1.01 -18.52 -9.68
CA PRO A 390 1.98 -19.10 -8.76
C PRO A 390 1.93 -18.47 -7.36
N THR A 391 1.78 -17.12 -7.26
CA THR A 391 1.66 -16.42 -5.97
C THR A 391 0.41 -16.85 -5.22
N VAL A 392 -0.74 -16.94 -5.92
CA VAL A 392 -2.00 -17.37 -5.29
C VAL A 392 -1.89 -18.81 -4.75
N ILE A 393 -1.26 -19.71 -5.49
CA ILE A 393 -1.05 -21.10 -5.05
C ILE A 393 -0.18 -21.15 -3.79
N ARG A 394 0.94 -20.41 -3.74
CA ARG A 394 1.82 -20.40 -2.56
C ARG A 394 1.10 -19.84 -1.33
N VAL A 395 0.35 -18.75 -1.49
CA VAL A 395 -0.43 -18.15 -0.40
C VAL A 395 -1.55 -19.07 0.09
N ALA A 396 -2.17 -19.86 -0.80
CA ALA A 396 -3.19 -20.83 -0.42
C ALA A 396 -2.68 -21.92 0.53
N THR A 397 -1.37 -22.22 0.50
CA THR A 397 -0.73 -23.24 1.37
C THR A 397 -0.36 -22.71 2.76
N VAL A 398 -0.47 -21.41 3.00
CA VAL A 398 -0.17 -20.81 4.31
C VAL A 398 -1.09 -21.40 5.38
N LYS A 399 -0.52 -21.82 6.50
CA LYS A 399 -1.26 -22.54 7.57
C LYS A 399 -2.37 -21.70 8.19
N GLU A 400 -2.05 -20.44 8.52
CA GLU A 400 -3.00 -19.53 9.17
C GLU A 400 -4.02 -18.98 8.17
N PRO A 401 -5.32 -19.26 8.32
CA PRO A 401 -6.34 -18.82 7.37
C PRO A 401 -6.47 -17.30 7.22
N THR A 402 -6.10 -16.54 8.25
CA THR A 402 -6.11 -15.07 8.23
C THR A 402 -4.94 -14.49 7.45
N HIS A 403 -3.91 -15.28 7.15
CA HIS A 403 -2.75 -14.90 6.35
C HIS A 403 -2.89 -15.31 4.87
N ARG A 404 -3.96 -16.03 4.50
CA ARG A 404 -4.23 -16.39 3.09
C ARG A 404 -4.74 -15.19 2.32
N ALA A 405 -3.90 -14.16 2.23
CA ALA A 405 -4.21 -12.89 1.59
C ALA A 405 -3.03 -12.38 0.77
N VAL A 406 -3.33 -11.68 -0.32
CA VAL A 406 -2.37 -10.91 -1.11
C VAL A 406 -2.72 -9.44 -1.00
N LEU A 407 -1.78 -8.64 -0.52
CA LEU A 407 -1.90 -7.19 -0.44
C LEU A 407 -1.24 -6.59 -1.68
N ALA A 408 -2.04 -6.01 -2.56
CA ALA A 408 -1.65 -5.60 -3.89
C ALA A 408 -1.74 -4.08 -4.03
N PHE A 409 -0.58 -3.45 -4.12
CA PHE A 409 -0.48 -2.01 -4.32
C PHE A 409 -0.14 -1.70 -5.77
N ASN A 410 -1.10 -1.09 -6.48
CA ASN A 410 -0.95 -0.65 -7.87
C ASN A 410 -0.51 -1.72 -8.89
N VAL A 411 -0.77 -2.97 -8.65
CA VAL A 411 -0.45 -4.03 -9.59
C VAL A 411 -1.71 -4.67 -10.16
N PRO A 412 -1.71 -5.07 -11.43
CA PRO A 412 -2.81 -5.85 -11.99
C PRO A 412 -2.78 -7.29 -11.45
N VAL A 413 -3.97 -7.88 -11.33
CA VAL A 413 -4.14 -9.30 -11.11
C VAL A 413 -4.36 -9.94 -12.48
N LEU A 414 -3.50 -10.89 -12.83
CA LEU A 414 -3.60 -11.60 -14.11
C LEU A 414 -4.87 -12.47 -14.15
N PRO A 415 -5.45 -12.70 -15.31
CA PRO A 415 -6.68 -13.50 -15.45
C PRO A 415 -6.59 -14.91 -14.86
N ASP A 416 -5.41 -15.52 -14.92
CA ASP A 416 -5.12 -16.86 -14.37
C ASP A 416 -4.96 -16.88 -12.84
N ALA A 417 -4.84 -15.71 -12.22
CA ALA A 417 -4.71 -15.53 -10.77
C ALA A 417 -6.01 -15.07 -10.11
N GLN A 418 -7.05 -14.75 -10.88
CA GLN A 418 -8.33 -14.35 -10.30
C GLN A 418 -8.90 -15.53 -9.49
N PRO A 419 -9.16 -15.34 -8.18
CA PRO A 419 -9.80 -16.39 -7.40
C PRO A 419 -11.19 -16.65 -7.98
N GLU A 420 -11.59 -17.93 -8.04
CA GLU A 420 -12.93 -18.35 -8.47
C GLU A 420 -13.96 -17.83 -7.44
N GLY A 421 -14.35 -16.56 -7.54
CA GLY A 421 -15.33 -15.88 -6.70
C GLY A 421 -14.80 -15.40 -5.33
N GLU A 422 -15.66 -14.73 -4.57
CA GLU A 422 -15.36 -14.24 -3.22
C GLU A 422 -15.08 -15.35 -2.17
N ALA A 423 -15.43 -16.58 -2.49
CA ALA A 423 -15.24 -17.77 -1.65
C ALA A 423 -13.91 -18.50 -1.88
N GLY A 424 -13.00 -17.95 -2.70
CA GLY A 424 -11.70 -18.56 -3.00
C GLY A 424 -10.82 -18.76 -1.75
N PRO A 425 -9.81 -19.66 -1.84
CA PRO A 425 -8.93 -19.97 -0.72
C PRO A 425 -8.03 -18.78 -0.31
N VAL A 426 -7.85 -17.80 -1.20
CA VAL A 426 -7.00 -16.63 -1.02
C VAL A 426 -7.78 -15.36 -1.32
N ARG A 427 -7.71 -14.36 -0.44
CA ARG A 427 -8.30 -13.05 -0.67
C ARG A 427 -7.25 -12.09 -1.23
N ILE A 428 -7.59 -11.37 -2.29
CA ILE A 428 -6.71 -10.35 -2.89
C ILE A 428 -7.30 -8.96 -2.57
N PHE A 429 -6.49 -8.14 -1.89
CA PHE A 429 -6.80 -6.74 -1.59
C PHE A 429 -5.99 -5.88 -2.54
N ARG A 430 -6.67 -5.21 -3.47
CA ARG A 430 -6.04 -4.38 -4.47
C ARG A 430 -6.53 -2.94 -4.37
N SER A 431 -5.62 -2.02 -4.24
CA SER A 431 -5.92 -0.60 -4.30
C SER A 431 -4.77 0.19 -4.90
N GLU A 432 -5.11 1.36 -5.37
CA GLU A 432 -4.16 2.38 -5.76
C GLU A 432 -3.79 3.30 -4.57
N VAL A 433 -4.39 3.14 -3.42
CA VAL A 433 -4.11 3.84 -2.16
C VAL A 433 -3.63 2.81 -1.15
N MET A 434 -2.41 2.95 -0.67
CA MET A 434 -1.74 1.96 0.18
C MET A 434 -2.48 1.70 1.49
N TYR A 435 -2.87 2.77 2.20
CA TYR A 435 -3.63 2.64 3.45
C TYR A 435 -4.93 1.87 3.30
N ARG A 436 -5.60 2.01 2.14
CA ARG A 436 -6.83 1.30 1.88
C ARG A 436 -6.61 -0.20 1.82
N VAL A 437 -5.49 -0.65 1.23
CA VAL A 437 -5.12 -2.08 1.21
C VAL A 437 -4.97 -2.62 2.63
N ILE A 438 -4.25 -1.90 3.49
CA ILE A 438 -4.01 -2.29 4.88
C ILE A 438 -5.31 -2.26 5.69
N GLU A 439 -6.13 -1.22 5.54
CA GLU A 439 -7.41 -1.07 6.24
C GLU A 439 -8.42 -2.18 5.86
N GLU A 440 -8.58 -2.44 4.55
CA GLU A 440 -9.49 -3.48 4.05
C GLU A 440 -9.07 -4.88 4.52
N TYR A 441 -7.77 -5.16 4.48
CA TYR A 441 -7.23 -6.40 5.06
C TYR A 441 -7.46 -6.48 6.57
N GLY A 442 -7.24 -5.40 7.31
CA GLY A 442 -7.46 -5.34 8.75
C GLY A 442 -8.89 -5.70 9.13
N LYS A 443 -9.87 -5.09 8.46
CA LYS A 443 -11.31 -5.38 8.64
C LYS A 443 -11.63 -6.85 8.33
N TRP A 444 -11.17 -7.34 7.19
CA TRP A 444 -11.38 -8.74 6.80
C TRP A 444 -10.73 -9.71 7.78
N ARG A 445 -9.51 -9.42 8.25
CA ARG A 445 -8.79 -10.25 9.23
C ARG A 445 -9.60 -10.41 10.52
N GLU A 446 -10.15 -9.32 11.04
CA GLU A 446 -11.00 -9.35 12.24
C GLU A 446 -12.29 -10.16 12.02
N GLU A 447 -12.98 -9.94 10.90
CA GLU A 447 -14.18 -10.69 10.55
C GLU A 447 -13.88 -12.19 10.40
N ARG A 448 -12.80 -12.52 9.69
CA ARG A 448 -12.37 -13.90 9.49
C ARG A 448 -12.00 -14.58 10.80
N GLN A 449 -11.30 -13.87 11.68
CA GLN A 449 -10.94 -14.37 12.99
C GLN A 449 -12.16 -14.65 13.87
N ARG A 450 -13.15 -13.74 13.85
CA ARG A 450 -14.45 -13.96 14.54
C ARG A 450 -15.17 -15.18 13.97
N ALA A 451 -15.25 -15.31 12.66
CA ALA A 451 -15.88 -16.45 11.99
C ALA A 451 -15.20 -17.78 12.38
N LEU A 452 -13.87 -17.82 12.37
CA LEU A 452 -13.09 -18.99 12.80
C LEU A 452 -13.31 -19.33 14.27
N GLN A 453 -13.43 -18.34 15.15
CA GLN A 453 -13.74 -18.56 16.56
C GLN A 453 -15.14 -19.16 16.73
N VAL A 454 -16.13 -18.64 16.00
CA VAL A 454 -17.50 -19.19 16.01
C VAL A 454 -17.49 -20.63 15.48
N GLN A 455 -16.82 -20.89 14.38
CA GLN A 455 -16.72 -22.24 13.81
C GLN A 455 -16.04 -23.21 14.77
N ARG A 456 -14.89 -22.85 15.36
CA ARG A 456 -14.23 -23.66 16.40
C ARG A 456 -15.14 -23.92 17.59
N ARG A 457 -15.95 -22.93 18.00
CA ARG A 457 -16.92 -23.08 19.08
C ARG A 457 -18.03 -24.06 18.71
N LEU A 458 -18.49 -24.07 17.46
CA LEU A 458 -19.49 -25.01 16.96
C LEU A 458 -18.97 -26.44 16.84
N GLU A 459 -17.65 -26.61 16.59
CA GLU A 459 -16.98 -27.90 16.49
C GLU A 459 -16.61 -28.50 17.85
N LEU A 460 -16.62 -27.69 18.93
CA LEU A 460 -16.34 -28.19 20.28
C LEU A 460 -17.47 -29.09 20.76
N VAL A 461 -17.07 -30.20 21.36
CA VAL A 461 -18.00 -31.09 22.08
C VAL A 461 -18.40 -30.41 23.38
N HIS A 462 -19.62 -29.86 23.42
CA HIS A 462 -20.19 -29.21 24.60
C HIS A 462 -20.60 -30.22 25.66
N PRO A 463 -20.46 -29.90 26.95
CA PRO A 463 -20.95 -30.74 28.04
C PRO A 463 -22.49 -30.74 28.05
N ALA A 464 -23.06 -31.94 28.07
CA ALA A 464 -24.48 -32.14 28.27
C ALA A 464 -24.74 -33.40 29.09
N LYS A 465 -25.86 -33.38 29.82
CA LYS A 465 -26.34 -34.49 30.64
C LYS A 465 -27.75 -34.86 30.19
N LEU A 466 -27.99 -36.13 30.01
CA LEU A 466 -29.28 -36.64 29.60
C LEU A 466 -29.73 -37.79 30.50
N GLN A 467 -31.03 -38.00 30.60
CA GLN A 467 -31.64 -39.11 31.30
C GLN A 467 -32.41 -39.97 30.31
N ILE A 468 -32.28 -41.28 30.40
CA ILE A 468 -33.10 -42.21 29.65
C ILE A 468 -34.45 -42.30 30.30
N LEU A 469 -35.51 -42.04 29.55
CA LEU A 469 -36.90 -42.04 30.09
C LEU A 469 -37.42 -43.46 30.27
N PRO A 470 -37.92 -43.82 31.47
CA PRO A 470 -38.54 -45.12 31.70
C PRO A 470 -39.75 -45.35 30.80
N GLY A 471 -39.90 -46.56 30.28
CA GLY A 471 -41.00 -46.93 29.40
C GLY A 471 -40.89 -46.44 27.95
N ASN A 472 -39.82 -45.73 27.61
CA ASN A 472 -39.64 -45.15 26.27
C ASN A 472 -38.48 -45.81 25.52
N VAL A 473 -38.41 -47.15 25.47
CA VAL A 473 -37.47 -47.92 24.68
C VAL A 473 -38.12 -48.38 23.41
N PHE A 474 -37.80 -47.76 22.28
CA PHE A 474 -38.34 -48.09 20.97
C PHE A 474 -37.56 -49.23 20.31
N ARG A 475 -36.27 -49.35 20.61
CA ARG A 475 -35.36 -50.39 20.07
C ARG A 475 -34.23 -50.61 21.07
N ALA A 476 -33.99 -51.84 21.47
CA ALA A 476 -33.04 -52.18 22.53
C ALA A 476 -31.57 -52.18 22.09
N SER A 477 -31.26 -52.35 20.78
CA SER A 477 -29.88 -52.43 20.27
C SER A 477 -29.77 -52.17 18.77
N LYS A 478 -28.56 -51.87 18.25
CA LYS A 478 -28.11 -51.79 16.86
C LYS A 478 -28.86 -50.79 15.94
N PRO A 479 -28.85 -49.52 16.17
CA PRO A 479 -28.58 -48.77 17.40
C PRO A 479 -29.76 -48.90 18.39
N ALA A 480 -29.52 -48.69 19.66
CA ALA A 480 -30.62 -48.54 20.62
C ALA A 480 -31.34 -47.21 20.33
N ILE A 481 -32.69 -47.26 20.31
CA ILE A 481 -33.51 -46.04 20.15
C ILE A 481 -34.31 -45.87 21.45
N VAL A 482 -34.01 -44.84 22.20
CA VAL A 482 -34.58 -44.58 23.52
C VAL A 482 -35.08 -43.15 23.61
N GLY A 483 -36.16 -42.96 24.39
CA GLY A 483 -36.58 -41.63 24.79
C GLY A 483 -35.61 -41.06 25.81
N VAL A 484 -35.17 -39.84 25.60
CA VAL A 484 -34.24 -39.16 26.51
C VAL A 484 -34.76 -37.77 26.85
N ARG A 485 -34.49 -37.31 28.07
CA ARG A 485 -34.67 -35.93 28.52
C ARG A 485 -33.31 -35.29 28.72
N VAL A 486 -33.08 -34.12 28.13
CA VAL A 486 -31.85 -33.33 28.38
C VAL A 486 -31.97 -32.66 29.74
N ILE A 487 -31.11 -33.04 30.69
CA ILE A 487 -31.12 -32.51 32.07
C ILE A 487 -30.34 -31.18 32.17
N GLY A 488 -29.36 -30.99 31.32
CA GLY A 488 -28.57 -29.74 31.27
C GLY A 488 -27.62 -29.71 30.09
N GLY A 489 -27.26 -28.51 29.67
CA GLY A 489 -26.40 -28.27 28.51
C GLY A 489 -27.09 -28.46 27.16
N THR A 490 -26.32 -28.49 26.09
CA THR A 490 -26.83 -28.65 24.71
C THR A 490 -26.36 -29.98 24.15
N LEU A 491 -27.31 -30.91 23.95
CA LEU A 491 -27.03 -32.23 23.39
C LEU A 491 -27.04 -32.18 21.85
N ARG A 492 -25.95 -32.67 21.21
CA ARG A 492 -25.83 -32.72 19.76
C ARG A 492 -25.63 -34.17 19.26
N ALA A 493 -26.11 -34.43 18.05
CA ALA A 493 -25.77 -35.70 17.38
C ALA A 493 -24.26 -35.76 17.06
N GLY A 494 -23.71 -36.97 16.98
CA GLY A 494 -22.29 -37.21 16.68
C GLY A 494 -21.36 -37.19 17.91
N VAL A 495 -21.87 -37.05 19.12
CA VAL A 495 -21.07 -37.06 20.36
C VAL A 495 -21.04 -38.45 20.98
N ARG A 496 -19.96 -38.77 21.70
CA ARG A 496 -19.89 -39.97 22.55
C ARG A 496 -20.55 -39.76 23.88
N LEU A 497 -21.18 -40.79 24.37
CA LEU A 497 -21.86 -40.81 25.68
C LEU A 497 -21.12 -41.74 26.66
N MET A 498 -21.09 -41.34 27.94
CA MET A 498 -20.54 -42.11 29.03
C MET A 498 -21.48 -42.11 30.22
N ARG A 499 -21.32 -43.12 31.10
CA ARG A 499 -21.99 -43.20 32.40
C ARG A 499 -21.28 -42.29 33.43
N LEU A 500 -21.91 -42.12 34.59
CA LEU A 500 -21.35 -41.36 35.69
C LEU A 500 -20.11 -42.03 36.34
N ASP A 501 -19.86 -43.29 36.02
CA ASP A 501 -18.64 -44.03 36.45
C ASP A 501 -17.48 -43.90 35.44
N GLY A 502 -17.66 -43.12 34.35
CA GLY A 502 -16.66 -42.92 33.30
C GLY A 502 -16.69 -43.96 32.18
N THR A 503 -17.53 -44.98 32.28
CA THR A 503 -17.62 -46.03 31.24
C THR A 503 -18.24 -45.48 29.97
N GLU A 504 -17.54 -45.54 28.82
CA GLU A 504 -18.10 -45.20 27.53
C GLU A 504 -19.24 -46.17 27.11
N ILE A 505 -20.38 -45.62 26.69
CA ILE A 505 -21.53 -46.37 26.24
C ILE A 505 -21.54 -46.50 24.71
N GLY A 506 -21.24 -45.43 24.01
CA GLY A 506 -21.27 -45.41 22.57
C GLY A 506 -21.52 -44.02 21.99
N MET A 507 -21.92 -43.97 20.72
CA MET A 507 -22.08 -42.72 19.97
C MET A 507 -23.55 -42.37 19.76
N LEU A 508 -23.95 -41.15 20.07
CA LEU A 508 -25.26 -40.59 19.74
C LEU A 508 -25.33 -40.27 18.23
N ARG A 509 -26.01 -41.13 17.49
CA ARG A 509 -26.07 -41.01 16.01
C ARG A 509 -27.07 -39.99 15.52
N SER A 510 -28.25 -39.93 16.12
CA SER A 510 -29.30 -38.99 15.72
C SER A 510 -30.24 -38.66 16.88
N LEU A 511 -30.84 -37.51 16.78
CA LEU A 511 -31.88 -37.02 17.65
C LEU A 511 -33.15 -36.77 16.83
N GLN A 512 -34.34 -37.18 17.35
CA GLN A 512 -35.60 -36.98 16.67
C GLN A 512 -36.66 -36.44 17.66
N ARG A 513 -37.33 -35.37 17.27
CA ARG A 513 -38.49 -34.85 17.98
C ARG A 513 -39.72 -35.07 17.10
N GLU A 514 -40.69 -35.82 17.61
CA GLU A 514 -41.96 -36.12 16.91
C GLU A 514 -41.74 -36.65 15.47
N GLY A 515 -40.71 -37.52 15.29
CA GLY A 515 -40.37 -38.11 13.99
C GLY A 515 -39.51 -37.22 13.08
N THR A 516 -39.21 -35.97 13.46
CA THR A 516 -38.35 -35.07 12.69
C THR A 516 -36.93 -35.07 13.26
N SER A 517 -35.93 -35.23 12.40
CA SER A 517 -34.51 -35.19 12.79
C SER A 517 -34.12 -33.76 13.23
N VAL A 518 -33.48 -33.65 14.40
CA VAL A 518 -32.93 -32.39 14.92
C VAL A 518 -31.45 -32.53 15.16
N ALA A 519 -30.70 -31.46 14.84
CA ALA A 519 -29.21 -31.45 14.99
C ALA A 519 -28.80 -31.31 16.47
N GLN A 520 -29.59 -30.62 17.26
CA GLN A 520 -29.32 -30.37 18.70
C GLN A 520 -30.61 -30.28 19.53
N ALA A 521 -30.45 -30.49 20.82
CA ALA A 521 -31.52 -30.37 21.81
C ALA A 521 -31.03 -29.63 23.05
N GLU A 522 -31.83 -28.70 23.54
CA GLU A 522 -31.56 -27.87 24.72
C GLU A 522 -32.13 -28.51 26.01
N GLU A 523 -31.68 -28.00 27.16
CA GLU A 523 -32.16 -28.38 28.47
C GLU A 523 -33.68 -28.43 28.54
N GLY A 524 -34.21 -29.48 29.19
CA GLY A 524 -35.67 -29.73 29.33
C GLY A 524 -36.29 -30.41 28.11
N SER A 525 -35.60 -30.57 27.00
CA SER A 525 -36.15 -31.21 25.80
C SER A 525 -36.30 -32.73 25.99
N GLU A 526 -37.45 -33.29 25.60
CA GLU A 526 -37.67 -34.73 25.45
C GLU A 526 -37.69 -35.13 23.98
N LEU A 527 -36.94 -36.17 23.63
CA LEU A 527 -36.77 -36.60 22.26
C LEU A 527 -36.26 -38.04 22.16
N ALA A 528 -36.42 -38.66 20.99
CA ALA A 528 -35.87 -39.97 20.73
C ALA A 528 -34.39 -39.85 20.33
N ALA A 529 -33.52 -40.62 20.94
CA ALA A 529 -32.07 -40.69 20.70
C ALA A 529 -31.68 -42.07 20.18
N ALA A 530 -30.95 -42.10 19.04
CA ALA A 530 -30.37 -43.32 18.52
C ALA A 530 -28.91 -43.42 18.99
N ILE A 531 -28.60 -44.38 19.82
CA ILE A 531 -27.27 -44.54 20.44
C ILE A 531 -26.65 -45.84 19.93
N GLU A 532 -25.59 -45.71 19.13
CA GLU A 532 -24.81 -46.84 18.68
C GLU A 532 -23.87 -47.33 19.78
N GLY A 533 -23.79 -48.65 19.97
CA GLY A 533 -23.01 -49.26 21.05
C GLY A 533 -23.85 -49.48 22.33
N ALA A 534 -24.96 -48.82 22.49
CA ALA A 534 -25.89 -49.05 23.60
C ALA A 534 -26.72 -50.33 23.40
N ILE A 535 -26.88 -51.10 24.48
CA ILE A 535 -27.79 -52.26 24.60
C ILE A 535 -28.57 -52.09 25.89
N VAL A 536 -29.87 -51.82 25.76
CA VAL A 536 -30.73 -51.63 26.89
C VAL A 536 -30.86 -52.94 27.66
N GLY A 537 -30.74 -52.88 28.97
CA GLY A 537 -30.71 -54.05 29.88
C GLY A 537 -29.32 -54.67 30.08
N ARG A 538 -28.28 -54.18 29.34
CA ARG A 538 -26.90 -54.71 29.47
C ARG A 538 -25.90 -53.60 29.93
N ASN A 539 -25.68 -52.59 29.12
CA ASN A 539 -24.77 -51.47 29.41
C ASN A 539 -25.49 -50.13 29.65
N VAL A 540 -26.80 -50.09 29.42
CA VAL A 540 -27.66 -48.95 29.66
C VAL A 540 -29.00 -49.47 30.22
N GLN A 541 -29.54 -48.80 31.22
CA GLN A 541 -30.85 -49.11 31.82
C GLN A 541 -31.82 -47.91 31.69
N GLU A 542 -33.09 -48.19 31.82
CA GLU A 542 -34.12 -47.15 31.91
C GLU A 542 -33.90 -46.32 33.21
N GLY A 543 -33.96 -45.01 33.09
CA GLY A 543 -33.66 -44.11 34.21
C GLY A 543 -32.20 -43.70 34.33
N ASP A 544 -31.28 -44.35 33.60
CA ASP A 544 -29.85 -44.00 33.66
C ASP A 544 -29.60 -42.55 33.24
N LEU A 545 -28.61 -41.94 33.96
CA LEU A 545 -28.05 -40.64 33.63
C LEU A 545 -26.78 -40.84 32.80
N LEU A 546 -26.71 -40.23 31.65
CA LEU A 546 -25.56 -40.25 30.79
C LEU A 546 -24.97 -38.85 30.60
N LEU A 547 -23.66 -38.78 30.47
CA LEU A 547 -22.94 -37.55 30.15
C LEU A 547 -22.37 -37.62 28.76
N VAL A 548 -22.21 -36.48 28.13
CA VAL A 548 -21.40 -36.36 26.91
C VAL A 548 -19.94 -36.54 27.31
N ALA A 549 -19.24 -37.48 26.68
CA ALA A 549 -17.81 -37.69 26.86
C ALA A 549 -17.02 -36.56 26.19
N VAL A 550 -16.76 -35.51 26.94
CA VAL A 550 -16.03 -34.33 26.47
C VAL A 550 -14.54 -34.70 26.38
N PRO A 551 -13.87 -34.54 25.23
CA PRO A 551 -12.42 -34.76 25.14
C PRO A 551 -11.64 -33.76 26.00
N GLU A 552 -10.47 -34.16 26.50
CA GLU A 552 -9.63 -33.31 27.37
C GLU A 552 -9.27 -31.99 26.70
N SER A 553 -8.92 -32.02 25.39
CA SER A 553 -8.62 -30.83 24.60
C SER A 553 -9.79 -29.85 24.53
N ALA A 554 -11.02 -30.36 24.39
CA ALA A 554 -12.22 -29.54 24.41
C ALA A 554 -12.50 -28.98 25.82
N ALA A 555 -12.32 -29.78 26.88
CA ALA A 555 -12.49 -29.34 28.26
C ALA A 555 -11.56 -28.16 28.63
N ARG A 556 -10.29 -28.20 28.21
CA ARG A 556 -9.32 -27.10 28.40
C ARG A 556 -9.75 -25.80 27.72
N ILE A 557 -10.33 -25.89 26.55
CA ILE A 557 -10.81 -24.72 25.77
C ILE A 557 -12.09 -24.18 26.43
N LEU A 558 -13.04 -25.07 26.78
CA LEU A 558 -14.34 -24.70 27.34
C LEU A 558 -14.19 -24.00 28.71
N ARG A 559 -13.23 -24.38 29.53
CA ARG A 559 -12.96 -23.69 30.81
C ARG A 559 -12.56 -22.22 30.67
N LYS A 560 -12.04 -21.82 29.51
CA LYS A 560 -11.65 -20.44 29.20
C LYS A 560 -12.77 -19.64 28.51
N GLN A 561 -13.94 -20.26 28.31
CA GLN A 561 -15.08 -19.64 27.62
C GLN A 561 -16.25 -19.43 28.59
N PRO A 562 -17.13 -18.47 28.33
CA PRO A 562 -18.37 -18.33 29.09
C PRO A 562 -19.31 -19.50 28.77
N LEU A 563 -19.53 -20.37 29.76
CA LEU A 563 -20.48 -21.47 29.74
C LEU A 563 -21.70 -21.10 30.55
N THR A 564 -22.82 -21.76 30.25
CA THR A 564 -24.02 -21.68 31.14
C THR A 564 -23.73 -22.31 32.49
N PRO A 565 -24.44 -21.95 33.56
CA PRO A 565 -24.25 -22.59 34.87
C PRO A 565 -24.41 -24.12 34.81
N ALA A 566 -25.38 -24.60 34.01
CA ALA A 566 -25.58 -26.04 33.80
C ALA A 566 -24.40 -26.71 33.08
N GLU A 567 -23.90 -26.10 32.00
CA GLU A 567 -22.71 -26.62 31.28
C GLU A 567 -21.48 -26.63 32.17
N THR A 568 -21.28 -25.59 32.99
CA THR A 568 -20.14 -25.52 33.93
C THR A 568 -20.21 -26.65 34.95
N ALA A 569 -21.38 -26.88 35.56
CA ALA A 569 -21.55 -27.96 36.53
C ALA A 569 -21.32 -29.35 35.91
N ILE A 570 -21.80 -29.57 34.68
CA ILE A 570 -21.63 -30.84 33.97
C ILE A 570 -20.15 -31.02 33.56
N LEU A 571 -19.46 -29.97 33.11
CA LEU A 571 -18.04 -30.04 32.78
C LEU A 571 -17.18 -30.38 34.01
N GLU A 572 -17.53 -29.81 35.17
CA GLU A 572 -16.84 -30.15 36.43
C GLU A 572 -17.12 -31.60 36.87
N GLU A 573 -18.33 -32.11 36.63
CA GLU A 573 -18.65 -33.52 36.87
C GLU A 573 -17.81 -34.44 35.97
N VAL A 574 -17.70 -34.12 34.67
CA VAL A 574 -16.81 -34.86 33.71
C VAL A 574 -15.35 -34.82 34.17
N VAL A 575 -14.85 -33.66 34.56
CA VAL A 575 -13.47 -33.50 35.09
C VAL A 575 -13.24 -34.36 36.35
N ARG A 576 -14.24 -34.39 37.25
CA ARG A 576 -14.16 -35.19 38.49
C ARG A 576 -14.09 -36.69 38.21
N ILE A 577 -14.80 -37.14 37.17
CA ILE A 577 -14.79 -38.55 36.75
C ILE A 577 -13.40 -38.97 36.22
N HIS A 578 -12.72 -38.12 35.46
CA HIS A 578 -11.44 -38.46 34.84
C HIS A 578 -10.20 -38.20 35.75
N ARG A 579 -10.31 -37.34 36.75
CA ARG A 579 -9.16 -37.01 37.64
C ARG A 579 -8.57 -38.16 38.45
N PRO A 580 -9.29 -39.19 38.88
CA PRO A 580 -8.69 -40.34 39.55
C PRO A 580 -7.67 -41.07 38.68
N GLU A 581 -7.86 -41.13 37.37
CA GLU A 581 -6.95 -41.77 36.42
C GLU A 581 -5.90 -40.80 35.88
N SER A 582 -6.23 -39.49 35.76
CA SER A 582 -5.33 -38.44 35.28
C SER A 582 -5.47 -37.17 36.12
N PRO A 583 -4.61 -36.95 37.15
CA PRO A 583 -4.75 -35.85 38.12
C PRO A 583 -4.83 -34.42 37.48
N PHE A 584 -4.23 -34.24 36.32
CA PHE A 584 -4.19 -32.95 35.58
C PHE A 584 -5.19 -32.86 34.42
N TRP A 585 -6.12 -33.80 34.33
CA TRP A 585 -7.09 -33.82 33.26
C TRP A 585 -7.91 -32.54 33.20
N GLY A 586 -7.94 -31.89 32.05
CA GLY A 586 -8.68 -30.65 31.81
C GLY A 586 -8.09 -29.38 32.45
N GLN A 587 -6.81 -29.41 32.89
CA GLN A 587 -6.11 -28.21 33.33
C GLN A 587 -5.47 -27.42 32.18
#